data_8150d36260831a5bf9183a9761d1e0ec
#
_entry.id   8150d36260831a5bf9183a9761d1e0ec
#
_cell.length_a   1.000
_cell.length_b   1.000
_cell.length_c   1.000
_cell.angle_alpha   90.00
_cell.angle_beta   90.00
_cell.angle_gamma   90.00
#
_symmetry.space_group_name_H-M   'P 1'
#
loop_
_entity.id
_entity.type
_entity.pdbx_description
1 polymer ?
#
loop_
_entity_poly.entity_id
_entity_poly.type
_entity_poly.pdbx_seq_one_letter_code
_entity_poly.pdbx_strand_id
1 'polypeptide(L)'
;MYEKLAFLEEQFEELSKKITNPEIIADIEKWQKLMKEHASLTPIVEKYREYKKAADTVKESEEMLKTEKDPEFCELLTSEINENRDILPKLEEELKILLLPKDPN
;
A
#
# COMPACT_ATOMS: atom_id res chain seq x y z
N MET A 1 7.66 -1.83 -11.33
CA MET A 1 6.35 -1.64 -10.66
C MET A 1 6.45 -0.92 -9.32
N TYR A 2 7.34 -1.37 -8.46
CA TYR A 2 7.41 -0.82 -7.10
C TYR A 2 7.93 0.61 -7.01
N GLU A 3 8.82 1.01 -7.90
CA GLU A 3 9.28 2.40 -7.97
C GLU A 3 8.13 3.34 -8.29
N LYS A 4 7.27 2.93 -9.23
CA LYS A 4 6.08 3.71 -9.59
C LYS A 4 5.10 3.78 -8.43
N LEU A 5 4.90 2.67 -7.71
CA LEU A 5 4.01 2.64 -6.56
C LEU A 5 4.49 3.55 -5.42
N ALA A 6 5.79 3.55 -5.16
CA ALA A 6 6.38 4.44 -4.15
C ALA A 6 6.18 5.91 -4.54
N PHE A 7 6.35 6.24 -5.81
CA PHE A 7 6.12 7.58 -6.33
C PHE A 7 4.64 7.98 -6.16
N LEU A 8 3.72 7.08 -6.49
CA LEU A 8 2.29 7.34 -6.34
C LEU A 8 1.89 7.53 -4.88
N GLU A 9 2.52 6.79 -3.97
CA GLU A 9 2.30 6.97 -2.54
C GLU A 9 2.75 8.35 -2.08
N GLU A 10 3.90 8.82 -2.55
CA GLU A 10 4.38 10.17 -2.24
C GLU A 10 3.43 11.23 -2.77
N GLN A 11 2.94 11.08 -4.00
CA GLN A 11 1.96 11.97 -4.57
C GLN A 11 0.67 11.99 -3.76
N PHE A 12 0.23 10.82 -3.32
CA PHE A 12 -0.96 10.68 -2.48
C PHE A 12 -0.81 11.45 -1.16
N GLU A 13 0.34 11.33 -0.51
CA GLU A 13 0.62 12.06 0.72
C GLU A 13 0.63 13.57 0.51
N GLU A 14 1.22 14.04 -0.59
CA GLU A 14 1.20 15.44 -0.97
C GLU A 14 -0.22 15.94 -1.19
N LEU A 15 -1.03 15.17 -1.93
CA LEU A 15 -2.43 15.50 -2.16
C LEU A 15 -3.23 15.52 -0.86
N SER A 16 -2.95 14.59 0.04
CA SER A 16 -3.62 14.53 1.35
C SER A 16 -3.40 15.81 2.14
N LYS A 17 -2.21 16.39 2.06
CA LYS A 17 -1.90 17.66 2.71
C LYS A 17 -2.61 18.83 2.01
N LYS A 18 -2.58 18.85 0.70
CA LYS A 18 -3.17 19.94 -0.08
C LYS A 18 -4.69 20.05 0.09
N ILE A 19 -5.38 18.92 0.12
CA ILE A 19 -6.84 18.94 0.23
C ILE A 19 -7.34 19.39 1.62
N THR A 20 -6.46 19.46 2.60
CA THR A 20 -6.80 19.99 3.93
C THR A 20 -6.30 21.42 4.14
N ASN A 21 -5.61 22.00 3.15
CA ASN A 21 -5.09 23.37 3.23
C ASN A 21 -6.22 24.37 2.99
N PRO A 22 -6.48 25.28 3.96
CA PRO A 22 -7.56 26.26 3.82
C PRO A 22 -7.46 27.14 2.58
N GLU A 23 -6.26 27.49 2.16
CA GLU A 23 -6.06 28.31 0.94
C GLU A 23 -6.53 27.57 -0.32
N ILE A 24 -6.29 26.26 -0.37
CA ILE A 24 -6.71 25.42 -1.49
C ILE A 24 -8.22 25.19 -1.43
N ILE A 25 -8.76 24.94 -0.24
CA ILE A 25 -10.20 24.76 -0.04
C ILE A 25 -10.98 26.00 -0.49
N ALA A 26 -10.41 27.18 -0.29
CA ALA A 26 -11.04 28.44 -0.72
C ALA A 26 -11.17 28.54 -2.25
N ASP A 27 -10.32 27.86 -2.99
CA ASP A 27 -10.42 27.75 -4.45
C ASP A 27 -11.12 26.43 -4.80
N ILE A 28 -12.43 26.48 -4.92
CA ILE A 28 -13.28 25.30 -5.06
C ILE A 28 -12.90 24.44 -6.27
N GLU A 29 -12.63 25.06 -7.41
CA GLU A 29 -12.27 24.31 -8.63
C GLU A 29 -10.97 23.55 -8.45
N LYS A 30 -9.96 24.20 -7.89
CA LYS A 30 -8.67 23.58 -7.61
C LYS A 30 -8.82 22.44 -6.59
N TRP A 31 -9.56 22.70 -5.52
CA TRP A 31 -9.79 21.70 -4.49
C TRP A 31 -10.50 20.46 -5.04
N GLN A 32 -11.54 20.64 -5.87
CA GLN A 32 -12.26 19.53 -6.47
C GLN A 32 -11.36 18.69 -7.38
N LYS A 33 -10.50 19.34 -8.15
CA LYS A 33 -9.55 18.64 -9.02
C LYS A 33 -8.58 17.78 -8.20
N LEU A 34 -8.04 18.34 -7.11
CA LEU A 34 -7.13 17.62 -6.23
C LEU A 34 -7.83 16.47 -5.50
N MET A 35 -9.11 16.67 -5.12
CA MET A 35 -9.90 15.60 -4.51
C MET A 35 -10.10 14.42 -5.46
N LYS A 36 -10.34 14.70 -6.74
CA LYS A 36 -10.47 13.63 -7.75
C LYS A 36 -9.17 12.87 -7.93
N GLU A 37 -8.04 13.58 -7.98
CA GLU A 37 -6.73 12.95 -8.07
C GLU A 37 -6.46 12.08 -6.85
N HIS A 38 -6.74 12.61 -5.67
CA HIS A 38 -6.60 11.87 -4.40
C HIS A 38 -7.45 10.59 -4.42
N ALA A 39 -8.71 10.71 -4.82
CA ALA A 39 -9.62 9.58 -4.88
C ALA A 39 -9.14 8.50 -5.86
N SER A 40 -8.56 8.91 -6.99
CA SER A 40 -8.07 7.95 -7.99
C SER A 40 -6.84 7.18 -7.50
N LEU A 41 -6.03 7.77 -6.62
CA LEU A 41 -4.84 7.12 -6.07
C LEU A 41 -5.15 6.26 -4.84
N THR A 42 -6.25 6.53 -4.14
CA THR A 42 -6.58 5.86 -2.88
C THR A 42 -6.54 4.33 -2.97
N PRO A 43 -7.24 3.68 -3.93
CA PRO A 43 -7.23 2.21 -3.97
C PRO A 43 -5.83 1.64 -4.27
N ILE A 44 -5.05 2.33 -5.09
CA ILE A 44 -3.69 1.90 -5.44
C ILE A 44 -2.79 1.96 -4.21
N VAL A 45 -2.83 3.10 -3.50
CA VAL A 45 -1.98 3.32 -2.33
C VAL A 45 -2.36 2.40 -1.17
N GLU A 46 -3.66 2.20 -0.94
CA GLU A 46 -4.12 1.28 0.10
C GLU A 46 -3.64 -0.14 -0.16
N LYS A 47 -3.74 -0.60 -1.41
CA LYS A 47 -3.29 -1.95 -1.78
C LYS A 47 -1.77 -2.08 -1.67
N TYR A 48 -1.04 -1.06 -2.07
CA TYR A 48 0.41 -1.03 -1.95
C TYR A 48 0.85 -1.10 -0.47
N ARG A 49 0.15 -0.40 0.40
CA ARG A 49 0.43 -0.44 1.84
C ARG A 49 0.16 -1.82 2.44
N GLU A 50 -0.90 -2.48 1.99
CA GLU A 50 -1.16 -3.88 2.38
C GLU A 50 -0.02 -4.78 1.95
N TYR A 51 0.45 -4.61 0.71
CA TYR A 51 1.57 -5.38 0.18
C TYR A 51 2.84 -5.18 1.01
N LYS A 52 3.19 -3.93 1.30
CA LYS A 52 4.37 -3.62 2.10
C LYS A 52 4.28 -4.23 3.50
N LYS A 53 3.11 -4.15 4.11
CA LYS A 53 2.89 -4.70 5.44
C LYS A 53 3.07 -6.22 5.44
N ALA A 54 2.51 -6.91 4.45
CA ALA A 54 2.66 -8.36 4.34
C ALA A 54 4.12 -8.76 4.11
N ALA A 55 4.83 -8.04 3.23
CA ALA A 55 6.24 -8.29 2.96
C ALA A 55 7.10 -8.05 4.20
N ASP A 56 6.84 -6.96 4.92
CA ASP A 56 7.55 -6.64 6.16
C ASP A 56 7.29 -7.70 7.25
N THR A 57 6.06 -8.16 7.37
CA THR A 57 5.71 -9.22 8.33
C THR A 57 6.49 -10.50 8.04
N VAL A 58 6.60 -10.90 6.77
CA VAL A 58 7.39 -12.08 6.39
C VAL A 58 8.84 -11.90 6.80
N LYS A 59 9.42 -10.75 6.47
CA LYS A 59 10.83 -10.46 6.75
C LYS A 59 11.10 -10.45 8.26
N GLU A 60 10.28 -9.75 9.03
CA GLU A 60 10.41 -9.68 10.48
C GLU A 60 10.24 -11.03 11.14
N SER A 61 9.25 -11.81 10.71
CA SER A 61 8.99 -13.14 11.27
C SER A 61 10.13 -14.10 10.95
N GLU A 62 10.70 -14.02 9.75
CA GLU A 62 11.87 -14.83 9.38
C GLU A 62 13.09 -14.49 10.24
N GLU A 63 13.31 -13.19 10.50
CA GLU A 63 14.41 -12.76 11.37
C GLU A 63 14.22 -13.24 12.81
N MET A 64 13.01 -13.14 13.34
CA MET A 64 12.69 -13.62 14.68
C MET A 64 12.87 -15.13 14.80
N LEU A 65 12.50 -15.86 13.73
CA LEU A 65 12.59 -17.33 13.72
C LEU A 65 14.04 -17.83 13.85
N LYS A 66 15.01 -17.05 13.37
CA LYS A 66 16.43 -17.41 13.44
C LYS A 66 16.95 -17.57 14.87
N THR A 67 16.39 -16.78 15.80
CA THR A 67 16.87 -16.74 17.19
C THR A 67 15.84 -17.25 18.20
N GLU A 68 14.60 -17.50 17.79
CA GLU A 68 13.55 -17.94 18.71
C GLU A 68 13.73 -19.40 19.09
N LYS A 69 13.61 -19.69 20.39
CA LYS A 69 13.81 -21.03 20.93
C LYS A 69 12.52 -21.71 21.37
N ASP A 70 11.46 -20.93 21.62
CA ASP A 70 10.17 -21.47 22.03
C ASP A 70 9.48 -22.15 20.84
N PRO A 71 9.23 -23.48 20.91
CA PRO A 71 8.59 -24.19 19.80
C PRO A 71 7.21 -23.67 19.43
N GLU A 72 6.39 -23.28 20.40
CA GLU A 72 5.05 -22.76 20.16
C GLU A 72 5.11 -21.43 19.42
N PHE A 73 6.04 -20.58 19.84
CA PHE A 73 6.22 -19.28 19.16
C PHE A 73 6.77 -19.46 17.75
N CYS A 74 7.68 -20.44 17.57
CA CYS A 74 8.18 -20.78 16.23
C CYS A 74 7.06 -21.23 15.30
N GLU A 75 6.09 -21.98 15.79
CA GLU A 75 4.93 -22.39 15.01
C GLU A 75 4.09 -21.19 14.60
N LEU A 76 3.87 -20.26 15.52
CA LEU A 76 3.14 -19.03 15.23
C LEU A 76 3.83 -18.21 14.15
N LEU A 77 5.16 -18.05 14.27
CA LEU A 77 5.95 -17.31 13.27
C LEU A 77 5.90 -17.99 11.91
N THR A 78 5.98 -19.32 11.87
CA THR A 78 5.90 -20.07 10.63
C THR A 78 4.53 -19.91 9.96
N SER A 79 3.46 -19.96 10.74
CA SER A 79 2.09 -19.72 10.24
C SER A 79 1.95 -18.32 9.65
N GLU A 80 2.47 -17.30 10.34
CA GLU A 80 2.44 -15.92 9.86
C GLU A 80 3.19 -15.77 8.55
N ILE A 81 4.36 -16.38 8.46
CA ILE A 81 5.17 -16.36 7.23
C ILE A 81 4.39 -16.98 6.08
N ASN A 82 3.83 -18.15 6.29
CA ASN A 82 3.11 -18.88 5.24
C ASN A 82 1.86 -18.11 4.77
N GLU A 83 1.07 -17.58 5.71
CA GLU A 83 -0.13 -16.82 5.39
C GLU A 83 0.20 -15.57 4.57
N ASN A 84 1.22 -14.83 4.99
CA ASN A 84 1.60 -13.60 4.29
C ASN A 84 2.26 -13.87 2.95
N ARG A 85 3.04 -14.95 2.83
CA ARG A 85 3.61 -15.35 1.54
C ARG A 85 2.53 -15.74 0.54
N ASP A 86 1.43 -16.34 1.02
CA ASP A 86 0.31 -16.72 0.16
C ASP A 86 -0.44 -15.51 -0.39
N ILE A 87 -0.57 -14.44 0.41
CA ILE A 87 -1.30 -13.25 -0.04
C ILE A 87 -0.46 -12.31 -0.91
N LEU A 88 0.87 -12.35 -0.82
CA LEU A 88 1.73 -11.46 -1.60
C LEU A 88 1.48 -11.54 -3.11
N PRO A 89 1.45 -12.73 -3.74
CA PRO A 89 1.18 -12.80 -5.18
C PRO A 89 -0.20 -12.28 -5.56
N LYS A 90 -1.19 -12.46 -4.69
CA LYS A 90 -2.54 -11.96 -4.92
C LYS A 90 -2.57 -10.44 -4.92
N LEU A 91 -1.86 -9.84 -3.94
CA LEU A 91 -1.74 -8.39 -3.87
C LEU A 91 -0.98 -7.82 -5.07
N GLU A 92 0.06 -8.52 -5.54
CA GLU A 92 0.79 -8.12 -6.75
C GLU A 92 -0.12 -8.08 -7.97
N GLU A 93 -0.95 -9.11 -8.16
CA GLU A 93 -1.90 -9.15 -9.27
C GLU A 93 -2.92 -8.02 -9.18
N GLU A 94 -3.45 -7.77 -7.99
CA GLU A 94 -4.39 -6.66 -7.78
C GLU A 94 -3.74 -5.31 -8.08
N LEU A 95 -2.48 -5.13 -7.68
CA LEU A 95 -1.73 -3.91 -7.95
C LEU A 95 -1.50 -3.72 -9.46
N LYS A 96 -1.16 -4.79 -10.17
CA LYS A 96 -0.98 -4.74 -11.62
C LYS A 96 -2.27 -4.29 -12.31
N ILE A 97 -3.41 -4.82 -11.86
CA ILE A 97 -4.72 -4.45 -12.41
C ILE A 97 -5.02 -2.98 -12.13
N LEU A 98 -4.77 -2.52 -10.90
CA LEU A 98 -5.00 -1.12 -10.52
C LEU A 98 -4.12 -0.13 -11.29
N LEU A 99 -2.93 -0.56 -11.72
CA LEU A 99 -2.02 0.27 -12.50
C LEU A 99 -2.31 0.30 -14.00
N LEU A 100 -3.22 -0.53 -14.48
CA LEU A 100 -3.60 -0.53 -15.89
C LEU A 100 -4.27 0.79 -16.25
N PRO A 101 -4.04 1.32 -17.47
CA PRO A 101 -4.71 2.53 -17.90
C PRO A 101 -6.22 2.33 -17.89
N LYS A 102 -6.94 3.35 -17.45
CA LYS A 102 -8.40 3.30 -17.50
C LYS A 102 -8.86 3.40 -18.93
N ASP A 103 -9.87 2.60 -19.26
CA ASP A 103 -10.52 2.66 -20.56
C ASP A 103 -11.15 4.06 -20.71
N PRO A 104 -10.89 4.78 -21.83
CA PRO A 104 -11.44 6.11 -22.02
C PRO A 104 -12.95 6.16 -22.20
N ASN A 105 -13.62 5.05 -22.28
CA ASN A 105 -15.08 5.04 -22.35
C ASN A 105 -15.72 5.11 -20.99
#